data_0d29e456fa4f4641f708a60fd2504324
#
_entry.id   0d29e456fa4f4641f708a60fd2504324
#
_cell.length_a   1.000
_cell.length_b   1.000
_cell.length_c   1.000
_cell.angle_alpha   90.00
_cell.angle_beta   90.00
_cell.angle_gamma   90.00
#
_symmetry.space_group_name_H-M   'P 1'
#
loop_
_entity.id
_entity.type
_entity.pdbx_description
1 polymer ?
#
loop_
_entity_poly.entity_id
_entity_poly.type
_entity_poly.pdbx_seq_one_letter_code
_entity_poly.pdbx_strand_id
1 'polypeptide(L)'
;MKDRPPNSPATVKPAFFSHAVEQERTFYREKPGCIDGVAVICGGREQSAANYRIDRESFPYFCLEWVAAGRGTLLLAGQSHALEPGSLFVYGPGVSHRITTDPHERLVKYFVNFSGPKARRLLQRNRLPVPDYRTILPGVGFLEIFDRIIEAGASTTPSSLHVCRLLLECLLVLAGERHPSYAAPPSRAYQTYLRCREYMEKNLRHLSRIEDVARACHIAPAYLTRVFHRFSGESPHRFLIRSKMKSAALHLIRHNSLIKETADYFGYADPYHFSKSFKRVHGLSPENYLRSR
;
A
#
# COMPACT_ATOMS: atom_id res chain seq x y z
N MET A 1 18.89 -21.64 33.08
CA MET A 1 19.12 -21.47 31.63
C MET A 1 17.91 -22.06 30.93
N LYS A 2 16.99 -21.22 30.46
CA LYS A 2 15.81 -21.64 29.68
C LYS A 2 16.03 -21.20 28.25
N ASP A 3 16.01 -22.16 27.34
CA ASP A 3 16.30 -22.04 25.94
C ASP A 3 15.34 -21.03 25.28
N ARG A 4 15.93 -20.06 24.60
CA ARG A 4 15.25 -19.16 23.67
C ARG A 4 14.86 -19.95 22.42
N PRO A 5 13.59 -19.96 21.98
CA PRO A 5 13.27 -20.59 20.72
C PRO A 5 13.94 -19.84 19.56
N PRO A 6 14.29 -20.53 18.45
CA PRO A 6 15.04 -19.95 17.35
C PRO A 6 14.22 -18.87 16.65
N ASN A 7 14.87 -17.72 16.41
CA ASN A 7 14.38 -16.63 15.57
C ASN A 7 13.86 -17.18 14.24
N SER A 8 12.62 -16.88 13.91
CA SER A 8 12.16 -16.91 12.51
C SER A 8 13.14 -16.08 11.68
N PRO A 9 13.64 -16.57 10.54
CA PRO A 9 14.60 -15.83 9.74
C PRO A 9 13.94 -14.50 9.33
N ALA A 10 14.51 -13.39 9.78
CA ALA A 10 14.19 -12.09 9.26
C ALA A 10 14.42 -12.17 7.74
N THR A 11 13.37 -12.08 6.95
CA THR A 11 13.47 -12.09 5.48
C THR A 11 14.38 -10.92 5.11
N VAL A 12 15.61 -11.22 4.72
CA VAL A 12 16.60 -10.20 4.34
C VAL A 12 16.01 -9.47 3.14
N LYS A 13 15.76 -8.17 3.31
CA LYS A 13 15.27 -7.35 2.21
C LYS A 13 16.30 -7.35 1.09
N PRO A 14 15.90 -7.62 -0.16
CA PRO A 14 16.80 -7.49 -1.30
C PRO A 14 17.40 -6.09 -1.37
N ALA A 15 18.64 -6.00 -1.85
CA ALA A 15 19.39 -4.74 -1.96
C ALA A 15 18.69 -3.66 -2.82
N PHE A 16 17.68 -4.02 -3.59
CA PHE A 16 16.93 -3.07 -4.39
C PHE A 16 15.82 -2.33 -3.60
N PHE A 17 15.51 -2.71 -2.36
CA PHE A 17 14.65 -1.88 -1.51
C PHE A 17 15.45 -0.70 -0.95
N SER A 18 14.83 0.48 -0.92
CA SER A 18 15.43 1.64 -0.28
C SER A 18 15.46 1.45 1.24
N HIS A 19 16.57 1.82 1.87
CA HIS A 19 16.68 1.90 3.33
C HIS A 19 16.21 3.26 3.87
N ALA A 20 16.07 4.27 3.00
CA ALA A 20 15.61 5.62 3.36
C ALA A 20 14.07 5.70 3.40
N VAL A 21 13.43 4.80 4.18
CA VAL A 21 11.98 4.71 4.35
C VAL A 21 11.66 4.79 5.82
N GLU A 22 10.75 5.70 6.21
CA GLU A 22 10.30 5.86 7.60
C GLU A 22 9.20 4.88 7.99
N GLN A 23 8.27 4.66 7.08
CA GLN A 23 7.16 3.73 7.27
C GLN A 23 6.92 2.92 6.02
N GLU A 24 6.72 1.64 6.20
CA GLU A 24 6.44 0.75 5.09
C GLU A 24 5.47 -0.36 5.47
N ARG A 25 4.73 -0.80 4.48
CA ARG A 25 3.96 -2.03 4.49
C ARG A 25 4.23 -2.73 3.16
N THR A 26 5.16 -3.67 3.16
CA THR A 26 5.69 -4.31 1.95
C THR A 26 5.66 -5.82 2.07
N PHE A 27 5.67 -6.50 0.93
CA PHE A 27 5.99 -7.91 0.83
C PHE A 27 7.06 -8.14 -0.22
N TYR A 28 7.77 -9.24 -0.08
CA TYR A 28 8.72 -9.74 -1.06
C TYR A 28 8.62 -11.27 -1.13
N ARG A 29 8.68 -11.81 -2.34
CA ARG A 29 8.69 -13.25 -2.59
C ARG A 29 10.01 -13.65 -3.22
N GLU A 30 10.82 -14.37 -2.47
CA GLU A 30 12.12 -14.87 -2.95
C GLU A 30 11.97 -15.82 -4.14
N LYS A 31 10.94 -16.67 -4.10
CA LYS A 31 10.56 -17.60 -5.18
C LYS A 31 9.17 -17.27 -5.69
N PRO A 32 9.02 -16.22 -6.49
CA PRO A 32 7.72 -15.85 -7.00
C PRO A 32 7.26 -16.89 -8.03
N GLY A 33 6.16 -17.55 -7.74
CA GLY A 33 5.52 -18.44 -8.71
C GLY A 33 5.01 -17.66 -9.92
N CYS A 34 5.23 -18.21 -11.12
CA CYS A 34 4.75 -17.61 -12.36
C CYS A 34 3.37 -18.18 -12.70
N ILE A 35 2.36 -17.32 -12.71
CA ILE A 35 0.97 -17.66 -13.09
C ILE A 35 0.68 -17.00 -14.45
N ASP A 36 0.28 -17.79 -15.42
CA ASP A 36 -0.04 -17.36 -16.80
C ASP A 36 1.06 -16.51 -17.46
N GLY A 37 2.32 -16.80 -17.13
CA GLY A 37 3.48 -16.10 -17.69
C GLY A 37 3.80 -14.75 -17.03
N VAL A 38 3.23 -14.48 -15.84
CA VAL A 38 3.52 -13.30 -15.01
C VAL A 38 3.73 -13.71 -13.56
N ALA A 39 4.76 -13.17 -12.92
CA ALA A 39 5.08 -13.34 -11.51
C ALA A 39 5.07 -12.00 -10.80
N VAL A 40 4.33 -11.87 -9.71
CA VAL A 40 4.39 -10.71 -8.82
C VAL A 40 5.51 -10.94 -7.80
N ILE A 41 6.53 -10.09 -7.84
CA ILE A 41 7.76 -10.22 -7.06
C ILE A 41 7.62 -9.60 -5.68
N CYS A 42 7.23 -8.35 -5.65
CA CYS A 42 7.03 -7.59 -4.43
C CYS A 42 6.07 -6.43 -4.68
N GLY A 43 5.62 -5.83 -3.62
CA GLY A 43 4.82 -4.64 -3.67
C GLY A 43 4.65 -4.04 -2.28
N GLY A 44 4.20 -2.82 -2.25
CA GLY A 44 4.04 -2.16 -0.97
C GLY A 44 3.53 -0.74 -1.05
N ARG A 45 3.38 -0.19 0.15
CA ARG A 45 3.23 1.22 0.43
C ARG A 45 4.43 1.65 1.27
N GLU A 46 5.08 2.71 0.89
CA GLU A 46 6.19 3.29 1.63
C GLU A 46 6.03 4.80 1.79
N GLN A 47 6.50 5.32 2.92
CA GLN A 47 6.71 6.73 3.15
C GLN A 47 8.21 6.97 3.17
N SER A 48 8.69 7.82 2.27
CA SER A 48 10.11 8.14 2.17
C SER A 48 10.62 8.91 3.40
N ALA A 49 11.88 8.68 3.78
CA ALA A 49 12.62 9.58 4.67
C ALA A 49 13.06 10.83 3.90
N ALA A 50 13.46 11.90 4.62
CA ALA A 50 13.83 13.16 4.00
C ALA A 50 14.99 13.07 2.99
N ASN A 51 15.89 12.10 3.18
CA ASN A 51 17.03 11.84 2.31
C ASN A 51 16.77 10.74 1.27
N TYR A 52 15.51 10.41 1.00
CA TYR A 52 15.16 9.36 0.05
C TYR A 52 15.64 9.70 -1.36
N ARG A 53 16.46 8.81 -1.88
CA ARG A 53 16.97 8.85 -3.24
C ARG A 53 17.11 7.43 -3.78
N ILE A 54 16.49 7.16 -4.89
CA ILE A 54 16.75 6.01 -5.74
C ILE A 54 17.45 6.53 -7.00
N ASP A 55 18.51 5.84 -7.43
CA ASP A 55 19.24 6.17 -8.64
C ASP A 55 19.70 4.86 -9.28
N ARG A 56 19.12 4.50 -10.42
CA ARG A 56 19.35 3.22 -11.08
C ARG A 56 19.43 3.39 -12.58
N GLU A 57 20.45 2.82 -13.18
CA GLU A 57 20.56 2.72 -14.63
C GLU A 57 19.65 1.66 -15.24
N SER A 58 19.34 0.62 -14.46
CA SER A 58 18.40 -0.44 -14.84
C SER A 58 17.76 -1.07 -13.60
N PHE A 59 16.61 -1.68 -13.81
CA PHE A 59 15.91 -2.46 -12.78
C PHE A 59 15.43 -3.79 -13.37
N PRO A 60 15.62 -4.94 -12.69
CA PRO A 60 15.39 -6.25 -13.31
C PRO A 60 13.91 -6.60 -13.51
N TYR A 61 12.99 -5.85 -12.92
CA TYR A 61 11.55 -6.11 -12.96
C TYR A 61 10.80 -4.95 -13.61
N PHE A 62 9.62 -5.23 -14.14
CA PHE A 62 8.66 -4.17 -14.42
C PHE A 62 8.10 -3.64 -13.10
N CYS A 63 7.95 -2.35 -13.03
CA CYS A 63 7.40 -1.67 -11.87
C CYS A 63 6.31 -0.71 -12.29
N LEU A 64 5.21 -0.70 -11.55
CA LEU A 64 4.21 0.36 -11.57
C LEU A 64 4.22 1.02 -10.20
N GLU A 65 4.47 2.32 -10.18
CA GLU A 65 4.43 3.14 -8.97
C GLU A 65 3.36 4.22 -9.07
N TRP A 66 2.76 4.54 -7.95
CA TRP A 66 1.77 5.59 -7.85
C TRP A 66 1.98 6.42 -6.58
N VAL A 67 1.97 7.76 -6.73
CA VAL A 67 2.17 8.71 -5.63
C VAL A 67 0.84 9.03 -4.97
N ALA A 68 0.73 8.70 -3.68
CA ALA A 68 -0.45 8.96 -2.86
C ALA A 68 -0.41 10.34 -2.20
N ALA A 69 0.77 10.78 -1.75
CA ALA A 69 0.96 12.05 -1.07
C ALA A 69 2.41 12.52 -1.21
N GLY A 70 2.66 13.79 -0.88
CA GLY A 70 3.99 14.40 -0.93
C GLY A 70 4.38 14.84 -2.32
N ARG A 71 5.63 15.34 -2.42
CA ARG A 71 6.23 15.85 -3.66
C ARG A 71 7.62 15.30 -3.87
N GLY A 72 8.08 15.36 -5.10
CA GLY A 72 9.42 14.91 -5.45
C GLY A 72 9.73 15.11 -6.91
N THR A 73 10.83 14.50 -7.35
CA THR A 73 11.24 14.52 -8.75
C THR A 73 11.53 13.11 -9.24
N LEU A 74 11.09 12.81 -10.43
CA LEU A 74 11.40 11.60 -11.18
C LEU A 74 12.19 11.97 -12.43
N LEU A 75 13.41 11.45 -12.57
CA LEU A 75 14.10 11.39 -13.85
C LEU A 75 13.86 10.00 -14.43
N LEU A 76 13.13 9.89 -15.52
CA LEU A 76 12.74 8.63 -16.15
C LEU A 76 13.23 8.61 -17.59
N ALA A 77 14.13 7.68 -17.93
CA ALA A 77 14.74 7.59 -19.25
C ALA A 77 15.25 8.95 -19.78
N GLY A 78 15.88 9.75 -18.92
CA GLY A 78 16.42 11.07 -19.26
C GLY A 78 15.40 12.22 -19.21
N GLN A 79 14.11 11.96 -19.01
CA GLN A 79 13.08 12.99 -18.91
C GLN A 79 12.74 13.28 -17.44
N SER A 80 12.70 14.57 -17.08
CA SER A 80 12.37 15.01 -15.71
C SER A 80 10.88 15.27 -15.57
N HIS A 81 10.28 14.70 -14.51
CA HIS A 81 8.88 14.85 -14.15
C HIS A 81 8.75 15.28 -12.69
N ALA A 82 7.85 16.20 -12.40
CA ALA A 82 7.45 16.50 -11.02
C ALA A 82 6.57 15.35 -10.50
N LEU A 83 6.87 14.86 -9.29
CA LEU A 83 6.03 13.90 -8.59
C LEU A 83 5.10 14.63 -7.64
N GLU A 84 3.80 14.40 -7.84
CA GLU A 84 2.70 14.94 -7.04
C GLU A 84 1.67 13.85 -6.77
N PRO A 85 0.74 14.02 -5.81
CA PRO A 85 -0.35 13.07 -5.62
C PRO A 85 -1.12 12.82 -6.92
N GLY A 86 -1.21 11.54 -7.33
CA GLY A 86 -1.77 11.13 -8.61
C GLY A 86 -0.75 10.79 -9.68
N SER A 87 0.54 11.14 -9.51
CA SER A 87 1.58 10.70 -10.45
C SER A 87 1.67 9.18 -10.47
N LEU A 88 1.53 8.61 -11.67
CA LEU A 88 1.73 7.19 -11.95
C LEU A 88 2.86 7.05 -12.96
N PHE A 89 3.78 6.14 -12.70
CA PHE A 89 4.85 5.86 -13.63
C PHE A 89 5.18 4.38 -13.70
N VAL A 90 5.64 3.98 -14.88
CA VAL A 90 5.99 2.59 -15.21
C VAL A 90 7.40 2.55 -15.76
N TYR A 91 8.21 1.66 -15.23
CA TYR A 91 9.54 1.37 -15.75
C TYR A 91 9.82 -0.13 -15.75
N GLY A 92 10.94 -0.53 -16.31
CA GLY A 92 11.30 -1.95 -16.40
C GLY A 92 12.76 -2.16 -16.80
N PRO A 93 13.11 -3.39 -17.20
CA PRO A 93 14.46 -3.71 -17.60
C PRO A 93 14.99 -2.77 -18.71
N GLY A 94 16.20 -2.23 -18.50
CA GLY A 94 16.85 -1.29 -19.42
C GLY A 94 16.38 0.16 -19.32
N VAL A 95 15.53 0.50 -18.34
CA VAL A 95 15.06 1.88 -18.13
C VAL A 95 15.77 2.50 -16.93
N SER A 96 16.54 3.55 -17.18
CA SER A 96 17.15 4.35 -16.12
C SER A 96 16.12 5.21 -15.41
N HIS A 97 16.22 5.31 -14.09
CA HIS A 97 15.34 6.16 -13.31
C HIS A 97 15.98 6.65 -12.02
N ARG A 98 15.66 7.89 -11.66
CA ARG A 98 16.02 8.51 -10.39
C ARG A 98 14.77 9.08 -9.75
N ILE A 99 14.55 8.75 -8.48
CA ILE A 99 13.44 9.25 -7.67
C ILE A 99 14.04 9.97 -6.47
N THR A 100 13.63 11.22 -6.25
CA THR A 100 13.99 11.99 -5.05
C THR A 100 12.72 12.55 -4.41
N THR A 101 12.70 12.58 -3.08
CA THR A 101 11.60 13.21 -2.34
C THR A 101 11.89 14.67 -2.03
N ASP A 102 10.86 15.46 -1.86
CA ASP A 102 10.96 16.74 -1.17
C ASP A 102 11.16 16.48 0.34
N PRO A 103 12.14 17.08 1.01
CA PRO A 103 12.40 16.81 2.43
C PRO A 103 11.30 17.32 3.37
N HIS A 104 10.48 18.28 2.94
CA HIS A 104 9.37 18.85 3.73
C HIS A 104 8.02 18.21 3.38
N GLU A 105 7.81 17.84 2.11
CA GLU A 105 6.61 17.17 1.61
C GLU A 105 6.95 15.76 1.12
N ARG A 106 7.32 14.88 2.05
CA ARG A 106 7.85 13.53 1.76
C ARG A 106 6.88 12.64 1.01
N LEU A 107 7.40 11.93 0.00
CA LEU A 107 6.61 11.03 -0.85
C LEU A 107 5.99 9.88 -0.04
N VAL A 108 4.72 9.64 -0.28
CA VAL A 108 4.02 8.39 0.06
C VAL A 108 3.66 7.71 -1.25
N LYS A 109 4.22 6.52 -1.49
CA LYS A 109 4.07 5.79 -2.74
C LYS A 109 3.50 4.40 -2.52
N TYR A 110 2.77 3.93 -3.53
CA TYR A 110 2.44 2.52 -3.73
C TYR A 110 3.22 1.99 -4.91
N PHE A 111 3.66 0.75 -4.83
CA PHE A 111 4.38 0.11 -5.93
C PHE A 111 4.04 -1.37 -6.01
N VAL A 112 4.19 -1.92 -7.22
CA VAL A 112 4.17 -3.35 -7.47
C VAL A 112 5.20 -3.70 -8.52
N ASN A 113 6.06 -4.66 -8.21
CA ASN A 113 7.09 -5.19 -9.08
C ASN A 113 6.69 -6.58 -9.58
N PHE A 114 6.82 -6.78 -10.87
CA PHE A 114 6.46 -8.05 -11.51
C PHE A 114 7.38 -8.36 -12.70
N SER A 115 7.41 -9.62 -13.08
CA SER A 115 8.22 -10.11 -14.19
C SER A 115 7.52 -11.24 -14.94
N GLY A 116 8.22 -11.81 -15.90
CA GLY A 116 7.77 -12.98 -16.65
C GLY A 116 7.65 -12.72 -18.15
N PRO A 117 7.56 -13.80 -18.95
CA PRO A 117 7.59 -13.69 -20.40
C PRO A 117 6.40 -12.93 -21.00
N LYS A 118 5.28 -12.85 -20.28
CA LYS A 118 4.10 -12.10 -20.73
C LYS A 118 3.96 -10.72 -20.08
N ALA A 119 4.85 -10.31 -19.16
CA ALA A 119 4.72 -9.06 -18.40
C ALA A 119 4.69 -7.82 -19.32
N ARG A 120 5.61 -7.72 -20.29
CA ARG A 120 5.63 -6.60 -21.25
C ARG A 120 4.36 -6.54 -22.10
N ARG A 121 3.89 -7.69 -22.59
CA ARG A 121 2.65 -7.78 -23.37
C ARG A 121 1.43 -7.39 -22.55
N LEU A 122 1.40 -7.74 -21.27
CA LEU A 122 0.33 -7.36 -20.35
C LEU A 122 0.25 -5.84 -20.18
N LEU A 123 1.38 -5.15 -20.01
CA LEU A 123 1.45 -3.70 -19.97
C LEU A 123 0.96 -3.07 -21.27
N GLN A 124 1.46 -3.52 -22.42
CA GLN A 124 1.07 -3.01 -23.75
C GLN A 124 -0.43 -3.16 -24.01
N ARG A 125 -1.02 -4.33 -23.67
CA ARG A 125 -2.47 -4.57 -23.80
C ARG A 125 -3.29 -3.56 -22.99
N ASN A 126 -2.78 -3.14 -21.86
CA ASN A 126 -3.41 -2.16 -20.98
C ASN A 126 -2.96 -0.72 -21.26
N ARG A 127 -2.34 -0.43 -22.42
CA ARG A 127 -1.92 0.92 -22.84
C ARG A 127 -0.96 1.59 -21.86
N LEU A 128 -0.10 0.81 -21.23
CA LEU A 128 0.97 1.24 -20.34
C LEU A 128 2.32 0.96 -21.03
N PRO A 129 2.85 1.87 -21.83
CA PRO A 129 4.18 1.71 -22.43
C PRO A 129 5.26 1.69 -21.35
N VAL A 130 6.46 1.26 -21.69
CA VAL A 130 7.62 1.25 -20.78
C VAL A 130 8.79 1.94 -21.50
N PRO A 131 9.24 3.11 -21.00
CA PRO A 131 8.76 3.86 -19.83
C PRO A 131 7.42 4.57 -20.06
N ASP A 132 6.73 4.92 -18.97
CA ASP A 132 5.53 5.73 -18.99
C ASP A 132 5.45 6.64 -17.76
N TYR A 133 4.93 7.85 -17.94
CA TYR A 133 4.57 8.78 -16.88
C TYR A 133 3.25 9.44 -17.22
N ARG A 134 2.33 9.44 -16.26
CA ARG A 134 1.03 10.11 -16.37
C ARG A 134 0.49 10.51 -15.00
N THR A 135 -0.45 11.44 -14.99
CA THR A 135 -1.22 11.73 -13.78
C THR A 135 -2.56 11.03 -13.89
N ILE A 136 -2.90 10.24 -12.88
CA ILE A 136 -4.21 9.61 -12.76
C ILE A 136 -4.86 10.00 -11.45
N LEU A 137 -6.17 10.27 -11.49
CA LEU A 137 -7.01 10.34 -10.29
C LEU A 137 -7.65 8.96 -10.14
N PRO A 138 -7.17 8.14 -9.20
CA PRO A 138 -7.73 6.81 -9.05
C PRO A 138 -9.20 6.91 -8.68
N GLY A 139 -10.03 6.17 -9.39
CA GLY A 139 -11.41 5.92 -9.02
C GLY A 139 -11.51 5.12 -7.73
N VAL A 140 -12.75 4.94 -7.27
CA VAL A 140 -13.05 4.02 -6.15
C VAL A 140 -12.45 2.65 -6.46
N GLY A 141 -11.71 2.09 -5.51
CA GLY A 141 -11.12 0.75 -5.62
C GLY A 141 -9.65 0.69 -6.02
N PHE A 142 -9.05 1.73 -6.60
CA PHE A 142 -7.65 1.67 -7.05
C PHE A 142 -6.66 1.43 -5.89
N LEU A 143 -6.80 2.17 -4.81
CA LEU A 143 -5.98 2.00 -3.61
C LEU A 143 -6.26 0.67 -2.89
N GLU A 144 -7.53 0.25 -2.89
CA GLU A 144 -7.95 -1.02 -2.31
C GLU A 144 -7.30 -2.20 -3.04
N ILE A 145 -7.09 -2.09 -4.36
CA ILE A 145 -6.39 -3.13 -5.13
C ILE A 145 -4.92 -3.21 -4.70
N PHE A 146 -4.23 -2.07 -4.54
CA PHE A 146 -2.87 -2.09 -3.99
C PHE A 146 -2.82 -2.72 -2.59
N ASP A 147 -3.74 -2.32 -1.70
CA ASP A 147 -3.81 -2.89 -0.36
C ASP A 147 -4.04 -4.41 -0.39
N ARG A 148 -4.92 -4.89 -1.28
CA ARG A 148 -5.16 -6.33 -1.46
C ARG A 148 -3.98 -7.06 -2.08
N ILE A 149 -3.24 -6.44 -3.00
CA ILE A 149 -1.99 -7.01 -3.54
C ILE A 149 -0.98 -7.19 -2.40
N ILE A 150 -0.83 -6.20 -1.52
CA ILE A 150 0.08 -6.27 -0.38
C ILE A 150 -0.34 -7.39 0.58
N GLU A 151 -1.62 -7.51 0.88
CA GLU A 151 -2.16 -8.57 1.75
C GLU A 151 -1.98 -9.96 1.15
N ALA A 152 -2.38 -10.13 -0.10
CA ALA A 152 -2.22 -11.42 -0.80
C ALA A 152 -0.74 -11.76 -0.98
N GLY A 153 0.11 -10.77 -1.26
CA GLY A 153 1.55 -10.93 -1.39
C GLY A 153 2.24 -11.41 -0.11
N ALA A 154 1.78 -10.93 1.04
CA ALA A 154 2.26 -11.36 2.35
C ALA A 154 1.67 -12.71 2.81
N SER A 155 0.63 -13.21 2.15
CA SER A 155 -0.02 -14.47 2.48
C SER A 155 0.75 -15.68 1.93
N THR A 156 0.75 -16.79 2.68
CA THR A 156 1.34 -18.07 2.28
C THR A 156 0.31 -19.07 1.77
N THR A 157 -0.97 -18.69 1.63
CA THR A 157 -2.02 -19.60 1.13
C THR A 157 -1.74 -20.03 -0.31
N PRO A 158 -2.11 -21.26 -0.72
CA PRO A 158 -1.86 -21.77 -2.08
C PRO A 158 -2.42 -20.86 -3.19
N SER A 159 -3.56 -20.21 -2.96
CA SER A 159 -4.21 -19.31 -3.92
C SER A 159 -3.59 -17.91 -3.97
N SER A 160 -2.72 -17.54 -3.03
CA SER A 160 -2.20 -16.17 -2.88
C SER A 160 -1.46 -15.65 -4.12
N LEU A 161 -0.73 -16.52 -4.83
CA LEU A 161 -0.05 -16.17 -6.08
C LEU A 161 -1.05 -15.83 -7.18
N HIS A 162 -2.09 -16.63 -7.30
CA HIS A 162 -3.14 -16.43 -8.31
C HIS A 162 -3.93 -15.13 -8.01
N VAL A 163 -4.27 -14.90 -6.75
CA VAL A 163 -4.92 -13.66 -6.31
C VAL A 163 -4.06 -12.44 -6.62
N CYS A 164 -2.76 -12.45 -6.30
CA CYS A 164 -1.84 -11.35 -6.65
C CYS A 164 -1.81 -11.10 -8.16
N ARG A 165 -1.78 -12.16 -8.97
CA ARG A 165 -1.76 -12.05 -10.44
C ARG A 165 -3.04 -11.41 -10.98
N LEU A 166 -4.21 -11.81 -10.50
CA LEU A 166 -5.50 -11.24 -10.91
C LEU A 166 -5.63 -9.78 -10.47
N LEU A 167 -5.24 -9.46 -9.24
CA LEU A 167 -5.26 -8.10 -8.73
C LEU A 167 -4.29 -7.18 -9.49
N LEU A 168 -3.11 -7.68 -9.87
CA LEU A 168 -2.20 -6.94 -10.74
C LEU A 168 -2.87 -6.63 -12.09
N GLU A 169 -3.55 -7.58 -12.70
CA GLU A 169 -4.25 -7.33 -13.96
C GLU A 169 -5.35 -6.27 -13.81
N CYS A 170 -6.17 -6.36 -12.76
CA CYS A 170 -7.16 -5.33 -12.44
C CYS A 170 -6.52 -3.94 -12.27
N LEU A 171 -5.39 -3.87 -11.55
CA LEU A 171 -4.66 -2.62 -11.34
C LEU A 171 -4.17 -2.01 -12.67
N LEU A 172 -3.60 -2.85 -13.55
CA LEU A 172 -3.10 -2.40 -14.87
C LEU A 172 -4.23 -1.95 -15.80
N VAL A 173 -5.38 -2.62 -15.77
CA VAL A 173 -6.58 -2.19 -16.52
C VAL A 173 -6.98 -0.79 -16.08
N LEU A 174 -7.18 -0.57 -14.78
CA LEU A 174 -7.57 0.74 -14.24
C LEU A 174 -6.50 1.82 -14.50
N ALA A 175 -5.22 1.48 -14.38
CA ALA A 175 -4.12 2.41 -14.67
C ALA A 175 -4.05 2.80 -16.15
N GLY A 176 -4.47 1.93 -17.05
CA GLY A 176 -4.46 2.14 -18.51
C GLY A 176 -5.70 2.83 -19.05
N GLU A 177 -6.78 2.92 -18.26
CA GLU A 177 -7.99 3.62 -18.69
C GLU A 177 -7.73 5.12 -18.88
N ARG A 178 -8.11 5.63 -20.06
CA ARG A 178 -8.08 7.07 -20.34
C ARG A 178 -9.39 7.71 -19.91
N HIS A 179 -9.45 8.17 -18.66
CA HIS A 179 -10.56 9.04 -18.24
C HIS A 179 -10.24 10.49 -18.62
N PRO A 180 -11.18 11.24 -19.23
CA PRO A 180 -11.01 12.67 -19.50
C PRO A 180 -10.69 13.49 -18.23
N SER A 181 -11.09 12.97 -17.06
CA SER A 181 -10.83 13.55 -15.74
C SER A 181 -9.37 13.42 -15.26
N TYR A 182 -8.53 12.62 -15.93
CA TYR A 182 -7.15 12.35 -15.47
C TYR A 182 -6.12 13.42 -15.86
N ALA A 183 -6.52 14.37 -16.73
CA ALA A 183 -5.66 15.50 -17.11
C ALA A 183 -5.69 16.68 -16.12
N ALA A 184 -6.60 16.66 -15.14
CA ALA A 184 -6.70 17.72 -14.13
C ALA A 184 -5.93 17.32 -12.85
N PRO A 185 -5.28 18.30 -12.15
CA PRO A 185 -4.65 18.04 -10.88
C PRO A 185 -5.67 17.46 -9.88
N PRO A 186 -5.21 16.61 -8.92
CA PRO A 186 -6.07 16.00 -7.94
C PRO A 186 -6.98 17.03 -7.26
N SER A 187 -8.29 16.79 -7.27
CA SER A 187 -9.24 17.71 -6.64
C SER A 187 -8.89 17.93 -5.16
N ARG A 188 -9.13 19.12 -4.63
CA ARG A 188 -8.93 19.41 -3.20
C ARG A 188 -9.63 18.38 -2.30
N ALA A 189 -10.78 17.88 -2.74
CA ALA A 189 -11.52 16.84 -2.02
C ALA A 189 -10.76 15.53 -1.96
N TYR A 190 -10.10 15.10 -3.05
CA TYR A 190 -9.28 13.90 -3.10
C TYR A 190 -8.00 14.04 -2.27
N GLN A 191 -7.32 15.18 -2.37
CA GLN A 191 -6.16 15.47 -1.52
C GLN A 191 -6.53 15.45 -0.03
N THR A 192 -7.71 15.99 0.33
CA THR A 192 -8.24 15.92 1.70
C THR A 192 -8.48 14.48 2.14
N TYR A 193 -9.09 13.65 1.28
CA TYR A 193 -9.28 12.22 1.55
C TYR A 193 -7.95 11.52 1.84
N LEU A 194 -6.94 11.72 0.98
CA LEU A 194 -5.61 11.09 1.15
C LEU A 194 -4.95 11.52 2.46
N ARG A 195 -4.98 12.82 2.77
CA ARG A 195 -4.43 13.36 4.03
C ARG A 195 -5.10 12.77 5.26
N CYS A 196 -6.44 12.67 5.25
CA CYS A 196 -7.18 12.08 6.37
C CYS A 196 -6.92 10.58 6.50
N ARG A 197 -6.85 9.86 5.38
CA ARG A 197 -6.50 8.45 5.34
C ARG A 197 -5.10 8.22 5.92
N GLU A 198 -4.12 8.99 5.48
CA GLU A 198 -2.75 8.91 5.97
C GLU A 198 -2.68 9.21 7.48
N TYR A 199 -3.37 10.25 7.93
CA TYR A 199 -3.46 10.57 9.36
C TYR A 199 -4.04 9.40 10.17
N MET A 200 -5.11 8.78 9.69
CA MET A 200 -5.69 7.59 10.34
C MET A 200 -4.69 6.44 10.39
N GLU A 201 -4.02 6.12 9.27
CA GLU A 201 -3.06 5.01 9.19
C GLU A 201 -1.86 5.20 10.12
N LYS A 202 -1.37 6.43 10.27
CA LYS A 202 -0.28 6.78 11.21
C LYS A 202 -0.69 6.70 12.68
N ASN A 203 -1.95 6.96 12.99
CA ASN A 203 -2.42 7.12 14.37
C ASN A 203 -3.39 6.03 14.82
N LEU A 204 -3.39 4.87 14.16
CA LEU A 204 -4.34 3.76 14.42
C LEU A 204 -4.44 3.37 15.91
N ARG A 205 -3.38 3.48 16.69
CA ARG A 205 -3.35 3.11 18.10
C ARG A 205 -4.19 4.04 18.97
N HIS A 206 -4.11 5.34 18.69
CA HIS A 206 -4.64 6.40 19.54
C HIS A 206 -6.00 6.92 19.09
N LEU A 207 -6.39 6.64 17.85
CA LEU A 207 -7.65 7.12 17.31
C LEU A 207 -8.81 6.24 17.79
N SER A 208 -9.78 6.82 18.47
CA SER A 208 -11.04 6.17 18.83
C SER A 208 -12.25 6.84 18.19
N ARG A 209 -12.14 8.11 17.83
CA ARG A 209 -13.24 8.90 17.30
C ARG A 209 -12.89 9.54 15.96
N ILE A 210 -13.86 9.62 15.08
CA ILE A 210 -13.70 10.23 13.75
C ILE A 210 -13.58 11.76 13.85
N GLU A 211 -14.18 12.35 14.88
CA GLU A 211 -14.09 13.78 15.18
C GLU A 211 -12.64 14.23 15.43
N ASP A 212 -11.82 13.37 16.01
CA ASP A 212 -10.39 13.66 16.26
C ASP A 212 -9.62 13.72 14.94
N VAL A 213 -9.95 12.85 13.98
CA VAL A 213 -9.41 12.90 12.63
C VAL A 213 -9.83 14.19 11.93
N ALA A 214 -11.10 14.54 11.99
CA ALA A 214 -11.62 15.75 11.36
C ALA A 214 -10.94 17.01 11.93
N ARG A 215 -10.78 17.06 13.26
CA ARG A 215 -10.09 18.16 13.96
C ARG A 215 -8.62 18.25 13.54
N ALA A 216 -7.89 17.13 13.56
CA ALA A 216 -6.48 17.09 13.17
C ALA A 216 -6.24 17.44 11.69
N CYS A 217 -7.20 17.11 10.83
CA CYS A 217 -7.15 17.46 9.41
C CYS A 217 -7.80 18.80 9.08
N HIS A 218 -8.23 19.60 10.08
CA HIS A 218 -8.87 20.90 9.91
C HIS A 218 -10.06 20.89 8.95
N ILE A 219 -10.97 19.92 9.11
CA ILE A 219 -12.20 19.79 8.30
C ILE A 219 -13.41 19.45 9.18
N ALA A 220 -14.60 19.70 8.67
CA ALA A 220 -15.84 19.29 9.33
C ALA A 220 -16.04 17.76 9.25
N PRO A 221 -16.53 17.09 10.32
CA PRO A 221 -16.81 15.64 10.31
C PRO A 221 -17.73 15.18 9.16
N ALA A 222 -18.72 15.98 8.83
CA ALA A 222 -19.60 15.71 7.69
C ALA A 222 -18.86 15.71 6.35
N TYR A 223 -17.87 16.59 6.19
CA TYR A 223 -17.03 16.62 4.99
C TYR A 223 -16.10 15.41 4.93
N LEU A 224 -15.50 15.00 6.07
CA LEU A 224 -14.72 13.77 6.19
C LEU A 224 -15.55 12.55 5.73
N THR A 225 -16.78 12.43 6.22
CA THR A 225 -17.70 11.34 5.83
C THR A 225 -17.97 11.35 4.33
N ARG A 226 -18.25 12.50 3.75
CA ARG A 226 -18.52 12.66 2.32
C ARG A 226 -17.33 12.28 1.45
N VAL A 227 -16.12 12.71 1.79
CA VAL A 227 -14.93 12.39 0.99
C VAL A 227 -14.56 10.91 1.10
N PHE A 228 -14.75 10.26 2.26
CA PHE A 228 -14.54 8.82 2.40
C PHE A 228 -15.54 8.02 1.57
N HIS A 229 -16.83 8.32 1.66
CA HIS A 229 -17.84 7.67 0.81
C HIS A 229 -17.54 7.84 -0.68
N ARG A 230 -17.13 9.04 -1.09
CA ARG A 230 -16.82 9.34 -2.49
C ARG A 230 -15.60 8.56 -3.01
N PHE A 231 -14.53 8.44 -2.23
CA PHE A 231 -13.24 7.94 -2.71
C PHE A 231 -12.86 6.55 -2.22
N SER A 232 -13.47 6.04 -1.17
CA SER A 232 -13.26 4.66 -0.68
C SER A 232 -14.53 3.81 -0.64
N GLY A 233 -15.70 4.38 -0.93
CA GLY A 233 -16.98 3.65 -0.90
C GLY A 233 -17.43 3.24 0.50
N GLU A 234 -16.71 3.64 1.57
CA GLU A 234 -17.04 3.30 2.95
C GLU A 234 -17.00 4.53 3.88
N SER A 235 -17.59 4.40 5.08
CA SER A 235 -17.50 5.47 6.07
C SER A 235 -16.09 5.54 6.69
N PRO A 236 -15.64 6.74 7.16
CA PRO A 236 -14.35 6.88 7.84
C PRO A 236 -14.23 5.98 9.07
N HIS A 237 -15.31 5.77 9.82
CA HIS A 237 -15.32 4.86 10.97
C HIS A 237 -15.07 3.41 10.55
N ARG A 238 -15.73 2.95 9.49
CA ARG A 238 -15.52 1.59 8.97
C ARG A 238 -14.08 1.40 8.48
N PHE A 239 -13.54 2.38 7.76
CA PHE A 239 -12.15 2.40 7.35
C PHE A 239 -11.19 2.29 8.54
N LEU A 240 -11.40 3.11 9.60
CA LEU A 240 -10.57 3.10 10.81
C LEU A 240 -10.57 1.73 11.50
N ILE A 241 -11.75 1.16 11.74
CA ILE A 241 -11.88 -0.16 12.39
C ILE A 241 -11.21 -1.25 11.55
N ARG A 242 -11.45 -1.26 10.24
CA ARG A 242 -10.84 -2.22 9.32
C ARG A 242 -9.32 -2.12 9.33
N SER A 243 -8.78 -0.90 9.27
CA SER A 243 -7.33 -0.65 9.30
C SER A 243 -6.71 -1.05 10.64
N LYS A 244 -7.37 -0.76 11.77
CA LYS A 244 -6.95 -1.23 13.09
C LYS A 244 -6.88 -2.74 13.17
N MET A 245 -7.93 -3.45 12.75
CA MET A 245 -7.98 -4.91 12.83
C MET A 245 -6.96 -5.59 11.93
N LYS A 246 -6.69 -5.04 10.74
CA LYS A 246 -5.61 -5.51 9.87
C LYS A 246 -4.24 -5.36 10.53
N SER A 247 -3.96 -4.21 11.13
CA SER A 247 -2.71 -3.97 11.87
C SER A 247 -2.60 -4.84 13.11
N ALA A 248 -3.71 -5.08 13.82
CA ALA A 248 -3.77 -5.96 14.98
C ALA A 248 -3.48 -7.43 14.60
N ALA A 249 -3.99 -7.91 13.48
CA ALA A 249 -3.68 -9.25 12.99
C ALA A 249 -2.18 -9.44 12.70
N LEU A 250 -1.54 -8.44 12.09
CA LEU A 250 -0.10 -8.45 11.86
C LEU A 250 0.69 -8.37 13.17
N HIS A 251 0.23 -7.58 14.12
CA HIS A 251 0.85 -7.44 15.44
C HIS A 251 0.82 -8.76 16.21
N LEU A 252 -0.33 -9.42 16.26
CA LEU A 252 -0.50 -10.74 16.88
C LEU A 252 0.49 -11.77 16.33
N ILE A 253 0.64 -11.82 14.99
CA ILE A 253 1.52 -12.79 14.32
C ILE A 253 3.00 -12.47 14.56
N ARG A 254 3.40 -11.20 14.39
CA ARG A 254 4.81 -10.80 14.43
C ARG A 254 5.40 -10.84 15.84
N HIS A 255 4.60 -10.50 16.84
CA HIS A 255 5.06 -10.35 18.22
C HIS A 255 4.64 -11.50 19.13
N ASN A 256 3.86 -12.46 18.61
CA ASN A 256 3.25 -13.55 19.41
C ASN A 256 2.59 -13.00 20.70
N SER A 257 1.97 -11.82 20.58
CA SER A 257 1.39 -11.07 21.70
C SER A 257 0.09 -11.70 22.16
N LEU A 258 -0.22 -11.55 23.43
CA LEU A 258 -1.53 -11.93 23.97
C LEU A 258 -2.64 -11.08 23.34
N ILE A 259 -3.81 -11.65 23.18
CA ILE A 259 -4.99 -10.97 22.63
C ILE A 259 -5.33 -9.71 23.44
N LYS A 260 -5.23 -9.80 24.78
CA LYS A 260 -5.45 -8.68 25.70
C LYS A 260 -4.45 -7.55 25.47
N GLU A 261 -3.16 -7.88 25.39
CA GLU A 261 -2.09 -6.90 25.13
C GLU A 261 -2.27 -6.21 23.78
N THR A 262 -2.67 -6.97 22.75
CA THR A 262 -2.95 -6.42 21.44
C THR A 262 -4.19 -5.50 21.48
N ALA A 263 -5.23 -5.86 22.20
CA ALA A 263 -6.41 -5.02 22.39
C ALA A 263 -6.03 -3.67 23.03
N ASP A 264 -5.28 -3.71 24.13
CA ASP A 264 -4.79 -2.52 24.83
C ASP A 264 -3.89 -1.66 23.92
N TYR A 265 -2.98 -2.30 23.16
CA TYR A 265 -2.08 -1.63 22.23
C TYR A 265 -2.81 -0.85 21.12
N PHE A 266 -3.98 -1.34 20.68
CA PHE A 266 -4.83 -0.66 19.69
C PHE A 266 -5.94 0.20 20.32
N GLY A 267 -5.86 0.48 21.62
CA GLY A 267 -6.76 1.39 22.33
C GLY A 267 -8.16 0.83 22.59
N TYR A 268 -8.28 -0.48 22.73
CA TYR A 268 -9.51 -1.13 23.18
C TYR A 268 -9.44 -1.38 24.68
N ALA A 269 -10.30 -0.72 25.44
CA ALA A 269 -10.40 -0.92 26.89
C ALA A 269 -10.95 -2.31 27.25
N ASP A 270 -11.70 -2.93 26.37
CA ASP A 270 -12.31 -4.25 26.55
C ASP A 270 -11.85 -5.23 25.47
N PRO A 271 -11.12 -6.31 25.84
CA PRO A 271 -10.69 -7.36 24.91
C PRO A 271 -11.84 -8.10 24.21
N TYR A 272 -13.02 -8.16 24.84
CA TYR A 272 -14.20 -8.75 24.20
C TYR A 272 -14.69 -7.90 23.02
N HIS A 273 -14.76 -6.58 23.22
CA HIS A 273 -15.11 -5.65 22.15
C HIS A 273 -14.08 -5.66 21.01
N PHE A 274 -12.79 -5.78 21.32
CA PHE A 274 -11.72 -6.01 20.35
C PHE A 274 -11.97 -7.29 19.55
N SER A 275 -12.19 -8.44 20.24
CA SER A 275 -12.40 -9.74 19.60
C SER A 275 -13.63 -9.75 18.69
N LYS A 276 -14.71 -9.06 19.07
CA LYS A 276 -15.92 -8.89 18.26
C LYS A 276 -15.63 -8.06 16.99
N SER A 277 -14.86 -6.97 17.13
CA SER A 277 -14.44 -6.13 16.00
C SER A 277 -13.51 -6.89 15.07
N PHE A 278 -12.58 -7.67 15.60
CA PHE A 278 -11.66 -8.51 14.87
C PHE A 278 -12.41 -9.58 14.06
N LYS A 279 -13.34 -10.32 14.70
CA LYS A 279 -14.17 -11.32 14.03
C LYS A 279 -15.01 -10.72 12.90
N ARG A 280 -15.55 -9.51 13.08
CA ARG A 280 -16.33 -8.82 12.04
C ARG A 280 -15.48 -8.50 10.80
N VAL A 281 -14.18 -8.21 10.97
CA VAL A 281 -13.27 -7.85 9.86
C VAL A 281 -12.64 -9.09 9.21
N HIS A 282 -12.22 -10.07 10.02
CA HIS A 282 -11.46 -11.24 9.55
C HIS A 282 -12.29 -12.53 9.40
N GLY A 283 -13.56 -12.51 9.82
CA GLY A 283 -14.43 -13.69 9.81
C GLY A 283 -14.19 -14.68 10.96
N LEU A 284 -13.01 -14.61 11.60
CA LEU A 284 -12.59 -15.49 12.71
C LEU A 284 -12.25 -14.66 13.94
N SER A 285 -12.44 -15.26 15.15
CA SER A 285 -11.92 -14.66 16.36
C SER A 285 -10.38 -14.58 16.33
N PRO A 286 -9.72 -13.68 17.10
CA PRO A 286 -8.26 -13.60 17.14
C PRO A 286 -7.59 -14.96 17.42
N GLU A 287 -8.14 -15.73 18.36
CA GLU A 287 -7.63 -17.05 18.72
C GLU A 287 -7.73 -18.05 17.55
N ASN A 288 -8.89 -18.15 16.93
CA ASN A 288 -9.08 -19.04 15.77
C ASN A 288 -8.26 -18.59 14.56
N TYR A 289 -8.06 -17.28 14.41
CA TYR A 289 -7.20 -16.73 13.38
C TYR A 289 -5.74 -17.12 13.55
N LEU A 290 -5.22 -17.14 14.78
CA LEU A 290 -3.88 -17.62 15.09
C LEU A 290 -3.74 -19.13 14.91
N ARG A 291 -4.76 -19.93 15.27
CA ARG A 291 -4.76 -21.40 15.09
C ARG A 291 -4.85 -21.84 13.63
N SER A 292 -5.42 -21.03 12.75
CA SER A 292 -5.60 -21.35 11.33
C SER A 292 -4.38 -21.07 10.46
N ARG A 293 -3.27 -20.68 11.07
CA ARG A 293 -1.98 -20.37 10.43
C ARG A 293 -0.88 -21.29 10.91
#